data_54b0cb141f67798a3fc8ec10299f5713
#
_entry.id   54b0cb141f67798a3fc8ec10299f5713
#
_cell.length_a   1.000
_cell.length_b   1.000
_cell.length_c   1.000
_cell.angle_alpha   90.00
_cell.angle_beta   90.00
_cell.angle_gamma   90.00
#
_symmetry.space_group_name_H-M   'P 1'
#
loop_
_entity.id
_entity.type
_entity.pdbx_description
1 polymer ?
#
loop_
_entity_poly.entity_id
_entity_poly.type
_entity_poly.pdbx_seq_one_letter_code
_entity_poly.pdbx_strand_id
1 'polypeptide(L)'
;MKRIIAVLLAALLLLPMTVSAEPEQAFPLFESSFLQGWLCRDWTAERFLQELNDMKAAGFRSVILQSAVDLTHTETETSAAALYPSSLAAGSEQSHALEYALQAAAETGMQIRIGLVSDDRWWDHGWNMPDAAFRQWLAQNTADHCTVIREISEQFGERYAPLIAGFYAPNEIWNVMPDYADACAALYAEQLTAVRNALAESFPGHSLMLSPFYNKTLGEPEAYSAFLAEIIRGGSLRRTDILAMQDGAGRDYDAGTLRLWQDAVYAACGDMITVWINNETFTSDYSPLSADRLRADYLATSSAGRHILFSWNHYYHGKEQEAAFNQLLHSMAGDINADGAFDAGDTACLIRWLGSTDCVPENWSAGDADGSGTLNAADLTLLKRYLMQK
;
A
#
# COMPACT_ATOMS: atom_id res chain seq x y z
N MET A 1 -49.04 3.01 42.25
CA MET A 1 -47.78 3.57 41.72
C MET A 1 -46.70 2.52 41.45
N LYS A 2 -46.34 1.61 42.35
CA LYS A 2 -45.24 0.62 42.11
C LYS A 2 -45.49 -0.36 40.94
N ARG A 3 -46.74 -0.71 40.60
CA ARG A 3 -47.05 -1.60 39.46
C ARG A 3 -47.01 -0.92 38.08
N ILE A 4 -47.23 0.39 38.01
CA ILE A 4 -47.15 1.17 36.76
C ILE A 4 -45.68 1.39 36.36
N ILE A 5 -44.78 1.59 37.33
CA ILE A 5 -43.36 1.76 37.08
C ILE A 5 -42.72 0.46 36.56
N ALA A 6 -43.16 -0.71 37.06
CA ALA A 6 -42.66 -2.00 36.57
C ALA A 6 -43.08 -2.32 35.13
N VAL A 7 -44.24 -1.89 34.69
CA VAL A 7 -44.71 -2.07 33.30
C VAL A 7 -44.01 -1.11 32.35
N LEU A 8 -43.66 0.10 32.76
CA LEU A 8 -42.89 1.04 31.97
C LEU A 8 -41.41 0.60 31.82
N LEU A 9 -40.81 0.02 32.85
CA LEU A 9 -39.44 -0.55 32.73
C LEU A 9 -39.42 -1.80 31.83
N ALA A 10 -40.45 -2.64 31.86
CA ALA A 10 -40.54 -3.82 30.99
C ALA A 10 -40.80 -3.42 29.52
N ALA A 11 -41.53 -2.34 29.26
CA ALA A 11 -41.73 -1.82 27.91
C ALA A 11 -40.50 -1.16 27.32
N LEU A 12 -39.59 -0.59 28.14
CA LEU A 12 -38.31 -0.05 27.68
C LEU A 12 -37.29 -1.16 27.30
N LEU A 13 -37.42 -2.38 27.85
CA LEU A 13 -36.56 -3.53 27.54
C LEU A 13 -37.00 -4.31 26.28
N LEU A 14 -38.16 -3.95 25.68
CA LEU A 14 -38.71 -4.57 24.48
C LEU A 14 -38.64 -3.68 23.24
N LEU A 15 -37.98 -2.52 23.32
CA LEU A 15 -37.59 -1.82 22.11
C LEU A 15 -36.59 -2.70 21.39
N PRO A 16 -36.83 -3.13 20.14
CA PRO A 16 -35.81 -3.77 19.37
C PRO A 16 -34.66 -2.76 19.30
N MET A 17 -33.52 -3.08 19.93
CA MET A 17 -32.28 -2.46 19.53
C MET A 17 -32.13 -2.87 18.08
N THR A 18 -32.49 -2.02 17.16
CA THR A 18 -31.95 -2.08 15.81
C THR A 18 -30.45 -1.88 16.00
N VAL A 19 -29.73 -2.97 16.23
CA VAL A 19 -28.32 -3.03 15.94
C VAL A 19 -28.29 -2.71 14.46
N SER A 20 -27.95 -1.47 14.13
CA SER A 20 -27.48 -1.14 12.80
C SER A 20 -26.37 -2.14 12.56
N ALA A 21 -26.61 -3.15 11.73
CA ALA A 21 -25.55 -4.00 11.25
C ALA A 21 -24.57 -3.03 10.60
N GLU A 22 -23.38 -2.88 11.20
CA GLU A 22 -22.29 -2.22 10.47
C GLU A 22 -22.21 -2.92 9.12
N PRO A 23 -22.04 -2.19 8.02
CA PRO A 23 -21.93 -2.80 6.71
C PRO A 23 -20.85 -3.88 6.81
N GLU A 24 -21.19 -5.06 6.34
CA GLU A 24 -20.35 -6.25 6.32
C GLU A 24 -18.98 -5.84 5.80
N GLN A 25 -17.98 -5.82 6.69
CA GLN A 25 -16.65 -5.35 6.34
C GLN A 25 -16.04 -6.43 5.43
N ALA A 26 -16.02 -6.15 4.14
CA ALA A 26 -15.47 -7.06 3.15
C ALA A 26 -14.02 -7.40 3.55
N PHE A 27 -13.62 -8.67 3.36
CA PHE A 27 -12.23 -9.07 3.52
C PHE A 27 -11.38 -8.22 2.59
N PRO A 28 -10.35 -7.53 3.08
CA PRO A 28 -9.49 -6.77 2.20
C PRO A 28 -8.64 -7.75 1.38
N LEU A 29 -8.99 -7.93 0.13
CA LEU A 29 -8.11 -8.61 -0.81
C LEU A 29 -6.86 -7.75 -1.06
N PHE A 30 -7.07 -6.44 -1.16
CA PHE A 30 -6.03 -5.44 -1.25
C PHE A 30 -6.14 -4.49 -0.07
N GLU A 31 -5.05 -4.33 0.67
CA GLU A 31 -4.99 -3.44 1.85
C GLU A 31 -5.20 -1.98 1.47
N SER A 32 -4.64 -1.57 0.33
CA SER A 32 -4.59 -0.18 -0.10
C SER A 32 -4.49 -0.06 -1.62
N SER A 33 -4.82 1.12 -2.14
CA SER A 33 -4.51 1.51 -3.51
C SER A 33 -3.79 2.86 -3.54
N PHE A 34 -2.92 3.04 -4.52
CA PHE A 34 -2.30 4.34 -4.79
C PHE A 34 -3.33 5.31 -5.39
N LEU A 35 -3.26 6.57 -4.93
CA LEU A 35 -3.92 7.71 -5.51
C LEU A 35 -2.87 8.74 -5.92
N GLN A 36 -2.73 8.97 -7.21
CA GLN A 36 -1.74 9.88 -7.77
C GLN A 36 -2.09 11.34 -7.49
N GLY A 37 -1.07 12.16 -7.12
CA GLY A 37 -1.25 13.56 -6.77
C GLY A 37 -1.88 14.38 -7.91
N TRP A 38 -1.48 14.12 -9.16
CA TRP A 38 -2.04 14.81 -10.34
C TRP A 38 -3.53 14.52 -10.58
N LEU A 39 -4.06 13.40 -10.08
CA LEU A 39 -5.51 13.11 -10.12
C LEU A 39 -6.29 13.90 -9.08
N CYS A 40 -5.74 14.04 -7.87
CA CYS A 40 -6.51 14.47 -6.71
C CYS A 40 -6.16 15.87 -6.17
N ARG A 41 -5.12 16.53 -6.68
CA ARG A 41 -4.66 17.81 -6.17
C ARG A 41 -5.76 18.88 -6.13
N ASP A 42 -6.65 18.88 -7.12
CA ASP A 42 -7.70 19.86 -7.26
C ASP A 42 -9.07 19.38 -6.75
N TRP A 43 -9.10 18.25 -6.04
CA TRP A 43 -10.34 17.74 -5.47
C TRP A 43 -10.81 18.56 -4.27
N THR A 44 -12.13 18.69 -4.13
CA THR A 44 -12.78 19.27 -2.96
C THR A 44 -12.83 18.26 -1.80
N ALA A 45 -13.15 18.74 -0.60
CA ALA A 45 -13.37 17.88 0.57
C ALA A 45 -14.47 16.83 0.32
N GLU A 46 -15.56 17.23 -0.35
CA GLU A 46 -16.66 16.34 -0.71
C GLU A 46 -16.22 15.24 -1.68
N ARG A 47 -15.35 15.58 -2.65
CA ARG A 47 -14.83 14.59 -3.60
C ARG A 47 -13.92 13.57 -2.90
N PHE A 48 -13.05 14.01 -1.98
CA PHE A 48 -12.25 13.11 -1.17
C PHE A 48 -13.11 12.19 -0.30
N LEU A 49 -14.14 12.74 0.35
CA LEU A 49 -15.06 11.94 1.16
C LEU A 49 -15.78 10.88 0.32
N GLN A 50 -16.27 11.24 -0.85
CA GLN A 50 -16.89 10.28 -1.78
C GLN A 50 -15.89 9.19 -2.18
N GLU A 51 -14.68 9.56 -2.62
CA GLU A 51 -13.67 8.61 -3.06
C GLU A 51 -13.26 7.62 -1.96
N LEU A 52 -13.04 8.10 -0.73
CA LEU A 52 -12.70 7.22 0.38
C LEU A 52 -13.86 6.30 0.79
N ASN A 53 -15.11 6.75 0.67
CA ASN A 53 -16.27 5.89 0.86
C ASN A 53 -16.34 4.80 -0.21
N ASP A 54 -16.10 5.14 -1.48
CA ASP A 54 -16.08 4.18 -2.58
C ASP A 54 -14.94 3.17 -2.43
N MET A 55 -13.74 3.61 -2.05
CA MET A 55 -12.61 2.74 -1.72
C MET A 55 -12.95 1.80 -0.55
N LYS A 56 -13.56 2.31 0.51
CA LYS A 56 -13.97 1.51 1.67
C LYS A 56 -15.02 0.46 1.26
N ALA A 57 -16.00 0.86 0.43
CA ALA A 57 -17.01 -0.07 -0.10
C ALA A 57 -16.38 -1.16 -1.00
N ALA A 58 -15.30 -0.85 -1.71
CA ALA A 58 -14.50 -1.81 -2.47
C ALA A 58 -13.58 -2.69 -1.58
N GLY A 59 -13.56 -2.47 -0.24
CA GLY A 59 -12.83 -3.29 0.71
C GLY A 59 -11.44 -2.78 1.09
N PHE A 60 -11.00 -1.61 0.59
CA PHE A 60 -9.73 -1.02 1.00
C PHE A 60 -9.79 -0.47 2.43
N ARG A 61 -8.71 -0.62 3.19
CA ARG A 61 -8.56 -0.07 4.54
C ARG A 61 -7.84 1.27 4.58
N SER A 62 -7.02 1.51 3.57
CA SER A 62 -6.22 2.73 3.48
C SER A 62 -6.03 3.16 2.03
N VAL A 63 -5.59 4.41 1.85
CA VAL A 63 -5.15 4.95 0.57
C VAL A 63 -3.68 5.37 0.69
N ILE A 64 -2.93 5.21 -0.40
CA ILE A 64 -1.54 5.69 -0.52
C ILE A 64 -1.57 6.90 -1.45
N LEU A 65 -1.40 8.10 -0.90
CA LEU A 65 -1.12 9.28 -1.73
C LEU A 65 0.29 9.09 -2.31
N GLN A 66 0.41 9.02 -3.62
CA GLN A 66 1.68 8.65 -4.28
C GLN A 66 2.82 9.61 -3.94
N SER A 67 2.53 10.91 -3.84
CA SER A 67 3.46 11.96 -3.49
C SER A 67 2.73 13.14 -2.85
N ALA A 68 3.32 13.73 -1.83
CA ALA A 68 2.84 14.98 -1.24
C ALA A 68 3.34 16.21 -2.01
N VAL A 69 4.50 16.08 -2.66
CA VAL A 69 5.11 17.09 -3.52
C VAL A 69 5.65 16.39 -4.77
N ASP A 70 5.29 16.92 -5.93
CA ASP A 70 5.84 16.55 -7.24
C ASP A 70 6.75 17.65 -7.75
N LEU A 71 8.00 17.32 -8.05
CA LEU A 71 8.97 18.21 -8.70
C LEU A 71 9.11 17.81 -10.17
N THR A 72 8.93 18.78 -11.06
CA THR A 72 9.08 18.60 -12.50
C THR A 72 10.12 19.57 -13.03
N HIS A 73 11.05 19.06 -13.81
CA HIS A 73 12.18 19.81 -14.33
C HIS A 73 12.13 19.90 -15.85
N THR A 74 12.44 21.09 -16.35
CA THR A 74 12.74 21.34 -17.76
C THR A 74 14.18 21.83 -17.86
N GLU A 75 14.68 22.05 -19.07
CA GLU A 75 16.03 22.61 -19.26
C GLU A 75 16.25 23.97 -18.56
N THR A 76 15.18 24.71 -18.30
CA THR A 76 15.25 26.12 -17.83
C THR A 76 14.54 26.35 -16.51
N GLU A 77 13.63 25.49 -16.11
CA GLU A 77 12.74 25.74 -14.96
C GLU A 77 12.50 24.48 -14.14
N THR A 78 12.35 24.67 -12.84
CA THR A 78 11.80 23.67 -11.93
C THR A 78 10.42 24.16 -11.50
N SER A 79 9.40 23.32 -11.69
CA SER A 79 8.05 23.52 -11.15
C SER A 79 7.79 22.52 -10.04
N ALA A 80 6.95 22.91 -9.08
CA ALA A 80 6.54 22.06 -7.99
C ALA A 80 5.02 22.09 -7.85
N ALA A 81 4.42 20.93 -7.64
CA ALA A 81 3.01 20.79 -7.30
C ALA A 81 2.91 20.05 -5.95
N ALA A 82 2.20 20.65 -4.98
CA ALA A 82 2.08 20.08 -3.65
C ALA A 82 0.60 19.87 -3.28
N LEU A 83 0.32 18.83 -2.49
CA LEU A 83 -1.01 18.55 -1.96
C LEU A 83 -1.34 19.38 -0.70
N TYR A 84 -0.41 20.23 -0.24
CA TYR A 84 -0.53 21.08 0.94
C TYR A 84 0.40 22.29 0.79
N PRO A 85 0.26 23.35 1.62
CA PRO A 85 1.19 24.47 1.62
C PRO A 85 2.62 24.03 2.00
N SER A 86 3.49 23.86 1.01
CA SER A 86 4.87 23.40 1.17
C SER A 86 5.87 24.47 0.76
N SER A 87 6.97 24.58 1.50
CA SER A 87 8.09 25.47 1.15
C SER A 87 8.77 25.06 -0.16
N LEU A 88 8.70 23.78 -0.54
CA LEU A 88 9.24 23.28 -1.80
C LEU A 88 8.42 23.75 -3.02
N ALA A 89 7.15 24.12 -2.81
CA ALA A 89 6.27 24.66 -3.83
C ALA A 89 5.99 26.17 -3.64
N ALA A 90 6.92 26.89 -3.03
CA ALA A 90 6.77 28.32 -2.78
C ALA A 90 6.56 29.10 -4.10
N GLY A 91 5.46 29.87 -4.18
CA GLY A 91 5.06 30.60 -5.38
C GLY A 91 4.10 29.88 -6.31
N SER A 92 3.82 28.62 -6.06
CA SER A 92 2.75 27.86 -6.72
C SER A 92 1.40 28.11 -6.03
N GLU A 93 0.30 27.81 -6.73
CA GLU A 93 -1.03 27.77 -6.11
C GLU A 93 -1.04 26.72 -4.98
N GLN A 94 -1.47 27.12 -3.79
CA GLN A 94 -1.49 26.24 -2.64
C GLN A 94 -2.70 25.30 -2.70
N SER A 95 -2.45 24.00 -2.66
CA SER A 95 -3.47 22.98 -2.56
C SER A 95 -3.81 22.69 -1.09
N HIS A 96 -5.05 22.27 -0.83
CA HIS A 96 -5.52 21.76 0.45
C HIS A 96 -5.86 20.25 0.37
N ALA A 97 -5.46 19.58 -0.70
CA ALA A 97 -5.82 18.18 -0.98
C ALA A 97 -5.45 17.23 0.16
N LEU A 98 -4.26 17.39 0.77
CA LEU A 98 -3.85 16.56 1.90
C LEU A 98 -4.75 16.78 3.13
N GLU A 99 -5.12 18.02 3.43
CA GLU A 99 -6.03 18.30 4.53
C GLU A 99 -7.41 17.68 4.28
N TYR A 100 -7.96 17.82 3.07
CA TYR A 100 -9.25 17.23 2.70
C TYR A 100 -9.22 15.70 2.73
N ALA A 101 -8.12 15.09 2.29
CA ALA A 101 -7.94 13.64 2.40
C ALA A 101 -7.92 13.18 3.86
N LEU A 102 -7.22 13.90 4.75
CA LEU A 102 -7.16 13.58 6.19
C LEU A 102 -8.52 13.80 6.88
N GLN A 103 -9.28 14.82 6.49
CA GLN A 103 -10.66 15.03 6.97
C GLN A 103 -11.56 13.88 6.53
N ALA A 104 -11.52 13.49 5.27
CA ALA A 104 -12.27 12.36 4.74
C ALA A 104 -11.88 11.04 5.43
N ALA A 105 -10.60 10.84 5.73
CA ALA A 105 -10.13 9.67 6.49
C ALA A 105 -10.72 9.64 7.91
N ALA A 106 -10.81 10.80 8.58
CA ALA A 106 -11.43 10.90 9.90
C ALA A 106 -12.92 10.51 9.87
N GLU A 107 -13.66 10.88 8.82
CA GLU A 107 -15.10 10.59 8.67
C GLU A 107 -15.33 9.13 8.27
N THR A 108 -14.51 8.57 7.41
CA THR A 108 -14.68 7.19 6.90
C THR A 108 -14.07 6.12 7.79
N GLY A 109 -13.14 6.50 8.69
CA GLY A 109 -12.33 5.58 9.48
C GLY A 109 -11.23 4.88 8.68
N MET A 110 -10.95 5.33 7.44
CA MET A 110 -9.80 4.87 6.66
C MET A 110 -8.51 5.50 7.15
N GLN A 111 -7.37 4.92 6.75
CA GLN A 111 -6.05 5.49 7.01
C GLN A 111 -5.40 6.01 5.73
N ILE A 112 -4.44 6.90 5.88
CA ILE A 112 -3.67 7.47 4.75
C ILE A 112 -2.20 7.18 4.94
N ARG A 113 -1.57 6.63 3.92
CA ARG A 113 -0.11 6.62 3.78
C ARG A 113 0.29 7.77 2.88
N ILE A 114 1.22 8.60 3.33
CA ILE A 114 1.60 9.82 2.64
C ILE A 114 2.92 9.59 1.89
N GLY A 115 2.87 9.68 0.56
CA GLY A 115 4.07 9.72 -0.27
C GLY A 115 4.85 11.03 -0.05
N LEU A 116 6.16 10.94 -0.09
CA LEU A 116 7.04 12.08 0.13
C LEU A 116 7.21 12.90 -1.15
N VAL A 117 8.41 13.06 -1.65
CA VAL A 117 8.71 13.86 -2.85
C VAL A 117 8.90 12.94 -4.05
N SER A 118 8.11 13.13 -5.10
CA SER A 118 8.39 12.60 -6.43
C SER A 118 9.19 13.63 -7.21
N ASP A 119 10.32 13.24 -7.77
CA ASP A 119 11.20 14.09 -8.57
C ASP A 119 11.43 13.38 -9.91
N ASP A 120 11.01 14.02 -11.00
CA ASP A 120 11.08 13.42 -12.35
C ASP A 120 12.52 13.11 -12.81
N ARG A 121 13.52 13.80 -12.24
CA ARG A 121 14.95 13.51 -12.46
C ARG A 121 15.36 12.12 -11.96
N TRP A 122 14.56 11.46 -11.13
CA TRP A 122 14.77 10.07 -10.80
C TRP A 122 14.99 9.21 -12.03
N TRP A 123 14.19 9.43 -13.07
CA TRP A 123 14.29 8.68 -14.32
C TRP A 123 15.55 9.00 -15.13
N ASP A 124 16.09 10.22 -14.98
CA ASP A 124 17.37 10.59 -15.59
C ASP A 124 18.57 9.98 -14.86
N HIS A 125 18.48 9.81 -13.55
CA HIS A 125 19.56 9.32 -12.69
C HIS A 125 19.44 7.84 -12.33
N GLY A 126 18.26 7.25 -12.33
CA GLY A 126 18.02 5.86 -11.98
C GLY A 126 18.75 4.85 -12.88
N TRP A 127 19.11 5.26 -14.10
CA TRP A 127 19.87 4.46 -15.06
C TRP A 127 21.37 4.68 -14.99
N ASN A 128 21.81 5.64 -14.20
CA ASN A 128 23.17 6.14 -14.25
C ASN A 128 24.06 5.51 -13.18
N MET A 129 25.37 5.63 -13.46
CA MET A 129 26.42 5.31 -12.50
C MET A 129 26.28 6.22 -11.27
N PRO A 130 26.70 5.77 -10.09
CA PRO A 130 26.74 6.57 -8.88
C PRO A 130 27.84 7.64 -8.93
N ASP A 131 27.75 8.51 -9.94
CA ASP A 131 28.66 9.63 -10.18
C ASP A 131 28.39 10.83 -9.27
N ALA A 132 29.10 11.93 -9.48
CA ALA A 132 28.94 13.12 -8.67
C ALA A 132 27.57 13.78 -8.84
N ALA A 133 26.98 13.74 -10.04
CA ALA A 133 25.68 14.33 -10.32
C ALA A 133 24.54 13.55 -9.61
N PHE A 134 24.58 12.23 -9.71
CA PHE A 134 23.65 11.36 -8.98
C PHE A 134 23.74 11.55 -7.47
N ARG A 135 24.95 11.60 -6.90
CA ARG A 135 25.17 11.83 -5.46
C ARG A 135 24.62 13.18 -5.00
N GLN A 136 24.87 14.22 -5.78
CA GLN A 136 24.38 15.56 -5.48
C GLN A 136 22.84 15.63 -5.52
N TRP A 137 22.24 15.06 -6.57
CA TRP A 137 20.79 14.98 -6.69
C TRP A 137 20.17 14.16 -5.54
N LEU A 138 20.70 12.98 -5.22
CA LEU A 138 20.17 12.13 -4.16
C LEU A 138 20.26 12.82 -2.79
N ALA A 139 21.32 13.56 -2.52
CA ALA A 139 21.45 14.35 -1.30
C ALA A 139 20.38 15.45 -1.20
N GLN A 140 20.09 16.15 -2.31
CA GLN A 140 19.02 17.16 -2.36
C GLN A 140 17.64 16.49 -2.18
N ASN A 141 17.36 15.43 -2.92
CA ASN A 141 16.10 14.69 -2.80
C ASN A 141 15.88 14.16 -1.37
N THR A 142 16.94 13.70 -0.70
CA THR A 142 16.90 13.31 0.71
C THR A 142 16.51 14.50 1.61
N ALA A 143 17.10 15.67 1.41
CA ALA A 143 16.78 16.87 2.17
C ALA A 143 15.32 17.30 1.95
N ASP A 144 14.83 17.17 0.72
CA ASP A 144 13.44 17.48 0.35
C ASP A 144 12.45 16.49 1.03
N HIS A 145 12.74 15.21 1.06
CA HIS A 145 11.96 14.24 1.83
C HIS A 145 11.89 14.59 3.32
N CYS A 146 13.01 14.92 3.93
CA CYS A 146 13.07 15.32 5.34
C CYS A 146 12.31 16.63 5.60
N THR A 147 12.30 17.55 4.64
CA THR A 147 11.53 18.80 4.72
C THR A 147 10.02 18.50 4.72
N VAL A 148 9.54 17.69 3.78
CA VAL A 148 8.13 17.29 3.70
C VAL A 148 7.66 16.61 5.00
N ILE A 149 8.46 15.72 5.56
CA ILE A 149 8.14 15.05 6.83
C ILE A 149 7.92 16.06 7.96
N ARG A 150 8.83 17.05 8.10
CA ARG A 150 8.72 18.08 9.15
C ARG A 150 7.51 18.98 8.92
N GLU A 151 7.29 19.44 7.70
CA GLU A 151 6.15 20.30 7.36
C GLU A 151 4.81 19.61 7.63
N ILE A 152 4.69 18.33 7.27
CA ILE A 152 3.48 17.53 7.54
C ILE A 152 3.29 17.36 9.05
N SER A 153 4.37 17.15 9.81
CA SER A 153 4.30 17.07 11.28
C SER A 153 3.82 18.39 11.90
N GLU A 154 4.37 19.50 11.45
CA GLU A 154 4.02 20.83 11.97
C GLU A 154 2.58 21.23 11.63
N GLN A 155 2.10 20.92 10.42
CA GLN A 155 0.78 21.33 9.95
C GLN A 155 -0.34 20.38 10.36
N PHE A 156 -0.07 19.08 10.42
CA PHE A 156 -1.09 18.04 10.53
C PHE A 156 -0.85 17.03 11.68
N GLY A 157 0.37 16.97 12.23
CA GLY A 157 0.78 15.93 13.18
C GLY A 157 -0.08 15.89 14.44
N GLU A 158 -0.34 17.04 15.07
CA GLU A 158 -1.13 17.10 16.30
C GLU A 158 -2.55 16.55 16.11
N ARG A 159 -3.16 16.86 14.98
CA ARG A 159 -4.58 16.54 14.71
C ARG A 159 -4.79 15.17 14.09
N TYR A 160 -3.90 14.77 13.18
CA TYR A 160 -4.16 13.66 12.26
C TYR A 160 -3.17 12.48 12.35
N ALA A 161 -2.15 12.53 13.21
CA ALA A 161 -1.17 11.44 13.31
C ALA A 161 -1.80 10.04 13.46
N PRO A 162 -2.90 9.83 14.22
CA PRO A 162 -3.53 8.51 14.34
C PRO A 162 -4.15 7.98 13.02
N LEU A 163 -4.44 8.86 12.06
CA LEU A 163 -5.00 8.51 10.77
C LEU A 163 -3.92 8.28 9.70
N ILE A 164 -2.68 8.64 9.99
CA ILE A 164 -1.55 8.44 9.09
C ILE A 164 -1.01 7.01 9.31
N ALA A 165 -1.21 6.13 8.32
CA ALA A 165 -0.71 4.75 8.36
C ALA A 165 0.82 4.67 8.30
N GLY A 166 1.47 5.73 7.83
CA GLY A 166 2.90 5.85 7.62
C GLY A 166 3.23 6.68 6.38
N PHE A 167 4.47 6.57 5.93
CA PHE A 167 4.97 7.33 4.80
C PHE A 167 5.44 6.40 3.67
N TYR A 168 5.51 6.93 2.47
CA TYR A 168 5.98 6.24 1.27
C TYR A 168 7.10 7.05 0.63
N ALA A 169 8.24 6.42 0.33
CA ALA A 169 9.31 7.02 -0.46
C ALA A 169 9.09 6.69 -1.94
N PRO A 170 8.79 7.68 -2.79
CA PRO A 170 8.42 7.44 -4.18
C PRO A 170 9.57 6.98 -5.09
N ASN A 171 10.82 7.06 -4.63
CA ASN A 171 11.96 6.62 -5.42
C ASN A 171 11.88 5.10 -5.68
N GLU A 172 11.69 4.74 -6.92
CA GLU A 172 11.53 3.35 -7.35
C GLU A 172 12.89 2.67 -7.50
N ILE A 173 13.46 2.22 -6.37
CA ILE A 173 14.72 1.48 -6.35
C ILE A 173 14.58 0.25 -7.24
N TRP A 174 15.56 -0.03 -8.10
CA TRP A 174 15.54 -1.14 -9.04
C TRP A 174 16.93 -1.76 -9.19
N ASN A 175 17.01 -2.93 -9.83
CA ASN A 175 18.28 -3.61 -10.04
C ASN A 175 19.18 -2.85 -11.03
N VAL A 176 20.16 -2.19 -10.48
CA VAL A 176 21.20 -1.49 -11.24
C VAL A 176 22.20 -2.48 -11.86
N MET A 177 23.02 -2.00 -12.78
CA MET A 177 24.10 -2.82 -13.35
C MET A 177 25.02 -3.40 -12.27
N PRO A 178 25.43 -4.66 -12.37
CA PRO A 178 26.19 -5.35 -11.31
C PRO A 178 27.43 -4.59 -10.81
N ASP A 179 28.15 -3.92 -11.70
CA ASP A 179 29.36 -3.16 -11.36
C ASP A 179 29.12 -1.98 -10.40
N TYR A 180 27.88 -1.55 -10.25
CA TYR A 180 27.50 -0.40 -9.42
C TYR A 180 26.59 -0.77 -8.24
N ALA A 181 26.22 -2.03 -8.10
CA ALA A 181 25.24 -2.48 -7.11
C ALA A 181 25.63 -2.05 -5.69
N ASP A 182 26.85 -2.35 -5.24
CA ASP A 182 27.34 -2.03 -3.89
C ASP A 182 27.32 -0.51 -3.63
N ALA A 183 27.82 0.27 -4.61
CA ALA A 183 27.86 1.72 -4.47
C ALA A 183 26.47 2.35 -4.42
N CYS A 184 25.53 1.86 -5.22
CA CYS A 184 24.14 2.29 -5.20
C CYS A 184 23.45 1.85 -3.92
N ALA A 185 23.66 0.63 -3.46
CA ALA A 185 23.10 0.14 -2.20
C ALA A 185 23.51 1.03 -1.02
N ALA A 186 24.79 1.40 -0.94
CA ALA A 186 25.29 2.30 0.09
C ALA A 186 24.63 3.69 0.05
N LEU A 187 24.44 4.26 -1.14
CA LEU A 187 23.81 5.57 -1.30
C LEU A 187 22.32 5.55 -0.93
N TYR A 188 21.59 4.53 -1.36
CA TYR A 188 20.18 4.37 -0.98
C TYR A 188 20.03 4.12 0.53
N ALA A 189 20.94 3.33 1.12
CA ALA A 189 20.95 3.10 2.56
C ALA A 189 21.19 4.40 3.35
N GLU A 190 22.07 5.28 2.89
CA GLU A 190 22.32 6.60 3.48
C GLU A 190 21.06 7.49 3.39
N GLN A 191 20.42 7.57 2.23
CA GLN A 191 19.15 8.28 2.05
C GLN A 191 18.08 7.77 3.02
N LEU A 192 17.85 6.46 3.04
CA LEU A 192 16.81 5.85 3.85
C LEU A 192 17.07 6.03 5.35
N THR A 193 18.33 5.99 5.77
CA THR A 193 18.71 6.31 7.16
C THR A 193 18.32 7.74 7.53
N ALA A 194 18.60 8.73 6.68
CA ALA A 194 18.23 10.12 6.93
C ALA A 194 16.72 10.31 6.99
N VAL A 195 15.97 9.74 6.03
CA VAL A 195 14.50 9.78 6.00
C VAL A 195 13.92 9.08 7.24
N ARG A 196 14.47 7.94 7.64
CA ARG A 196 14.03 7.18 8.81
C ARG A 196 14.25 7.95 10.10
N ASN A 197 15.36 8.67 10.22
CA ASN A 197 15.65 9.53 11.37
C ASN A 197 14.66 10.72 11.44
N ALA A 198 14.40 11.39 10.33
CA ALA A 198 13.40 12.46 10.28
C ALA A 198 12.00 11.96 10.69
N LEU A 199 11.62 10.75 10.25
CA LEU A 199 10.37 10.12 10.68
C LEU A 199 10.37 9.76 12.16
N ALA A 200 11.48 9.29 12.70
CA ALA A 200 11.57 8.95 14.12
C ALA A 200 11.41 10.19 15.02
N GLU A 201 11.87 11.35 14.55
CA GLU A 201 11.73 12.63 15.26
C GLU A 201 10.32 13.21 15.16
N SER A 202 9.71 13.18 13.94
CA SER A 202 8.45 13.87 13.65
C SER A 202 7.22 12.98 13.89
N PHE A 203 7.32 11.69 13.57
CA PHE A 203 6.25 10.69 13.63
C PHE A 203 6.77 9.39 14.26
N PRO A 204 7.09 9.39 15.56
CA PRO A 204 7.62 8.21 16.23
C PRO A 204 6.65 7.01 16.10
N GLY A 205 7.19 5.88 15.67
CA GLY A 205 6.39 4.66 15.48
C GLY A 205 5.82 4.44 14.07
N HIS A 206 5.66 5.48 13.26
CA HIS A 206 5.15 5.34 11.89
C HIS A 206 6.13 4.59 10.99
N SER A 207 5.57 3.79 10.07
CA SER A 207 6.34 2.99 9.11
C SER A 207 6.73 3.80 7.88
N LEU A 208 7.87 3.44 7.29
CA LEU A 208 8.26 3.86 5.94
C LEU A 208 7.97 2.72 4.98
N MET A 209 7.37 3.01 3.83
CA MET A 209 7.14 2.06 2.74
C MET A 209 8.03 2.41 1.56
N LEU A 210 8.58 1.37 0.93
CA LEU A 210 9.27 1.42 -0.35
C LEU A 210 8.48 0.57 -1.35
N SER A 211 8.49 0.94 -2.63
CA SER A 211 7.90 0.14 -3.70
C SER A 211 8.89 -0.04 -4.86
N PRO A 212 9.91 -0.88 -4.68
CA PRO A 212 10.92 -1.12 -5.69
C PRO A 212 10.37 -1.95 -6.84
N PHE A 213 10.94 -1.79 -8.04
CA PHE A 213 10.66 -2.63 -9.19
C PHE A 213 11.91 -3.39 -9.64
N TYR A 214 11.73 -4.30 -10.60
CA TYR A 214 12.85 -5.05 -11.17
C TYR A 214 12.80 -5.12 -12.69
N ASN A 215 13.97 -5.26 -13.29
CA ASN A 215 14.11 -5.53 -14.71
C ASN A 215 14.85 -6.86 -14.89
N LYS A 216 14.12 -7.90 -15.31
CA LYS A 216 14.65 -9.25 -15.47
C LYS A 216 15.77 -9.38 -16.52
N THR A 217 16.01 -8.34 -17.33
CA THR A 217 17.10 -8.35 -18.32
C THR A 217 18.45 -7.89 -17.74
N LEU A 218 18.45 -7.35 -16.51
CA LEU A 218 19.63 -6.77 -15.86
C LEU A 218 20.23 -7.65 -14.76
N GLY A 219 19.63 -8.78 -14.47
CA GLY A 219 20.14 -9.71 -13.46
C GLY A 219 19.13 -10.78 -13.09
N GLU A 220 19.50 -11.60 -12.13
CA GLU A 220 18.72 -12.71 -11.62
C GLU A 220 18.04 -12.32 -10.28
N PRO A 221 16.96 -13.01 -9.88
CA PRO A 221 16.23 -12.72 -8.65
C PRO A 221 17.09 -12.71 -7.39
N GLU A 222 18.05 -13.62 -7.30
CA GLU A 222 18.95 -13.75 -6.14
C GLU A 222 19.88 -12.54 -6.00
N ALA A 223 20.42 -12.03 -7.11
CA ALA A 223 21.27 -10.84 -7.10
C ALA A 223 20.48 -9.59 -6.70
N TYR A 224 19.26 -9.44 -7.24
CA TYR A 224 18.36 -8.34 -6.89
C TYR A 224 17.94 -8.39 -5.42
N SER A 225 17.53 -9.54 -4.94
CA SER A 225 17.12 -9.71 -3.54
C SER A 225 18.26 -9.47 -2.56
N ALA A 226 19.48 -9.87 -2.89
CA ALA A 226 20.69 -9.56 -2.12
C ALA A 226 20.97 -8.05 -2.08
N PHE A 227 20.82 -7.35 -3.21
CA PHE A 227 20.95 -5.90 -3.31
C PHE A 227 19.93 -5.17 -2.42
N LEU A 228 18.65 -5.57 -2.45
CA LEU A 228 17.63 -5.01 -1.56
C LEU A 228 17.95 -5.30 -0.09
N ALA A 229 18.40 -6.50 0.23
CA ALA A 229 18.77 -6.87 1.59
C ALA A 229 19.93 -6.02 2.15
N GLU A 230 20.89 -5.61 1.31
CA GLU A 230 21.96 -4.67 1.70
C GLU A 230 21.41 -3.27 1.98
N ILE A 231 20.53 -2.76 1.13
CA ILE A 231 19.86 -1.47 1.32
C ILE A 231 19.08 -1.48 2.64
N ILE A 232 18.30 -2.52 2.91
CA ILE A 232 17.49 -2.64 4.13
C ILE A 232 18.38 -2.64 5.37
N ARG A 233 19.46 -3.44 5.38
CA ARG A 233 20.39 -3.51 6.51
C ARG A 233 21.10 -2.18 6.77
N GLY A 234 21.60 -1.55 5.70
CA GLY A 234 22.32 -0.28 5.78
C GLY A 234 21.42 0.92 6.05
N GLY A 235 20.16 0.88 5.61
CA GLY A 235 19.21 2.00 5.61
C GLY A 235 18.44 2.21 6.90
N SER A 236 18.83 1.59 8.01
CA SER A 236 18.17 1.71 9.33
C SER A 236 16.66 1.36 9.27
N LEU A 237 16.25 0.55 8.30
CA LEU A 237 14.86 0.11 8.17
C LEU A 237 14.52 -0.90 9.26
N ARG A 238 13.27 -0.87 9.70
CA ARG A 238 12.77 -1.69 10.80
C ARG A 238 11.84 -2.78 10.26
N ARG A 239 11.61 -3.81 11.07
CA ARG A 239 10.65 -4.86 10.72
C ARG A 239 9.22 -4.33 10.50
N THR A 240 8.87 -3.19 11.06
CA THR A 240 7.58 -2.52 10.86
C THR A 240 7.52 -1.63 9.63
N ASP A 241 8.65 -1.39 8.96
CA ASP A 241 8.68 -0.72 7.66
C ASP A 241 8.28 -1.72 6.57
N ILE A 242 7.91 -1.24 5.39
CA ILE A 242 7.26 -2.05 4.37
C ILE A 242 8.06 -2.01 3.07
N LEU A 243 8.31 -3.18 2.51
CA LEU A 243 8.84 -3.37 1.16
C LEU A 243 7.71 -3.90 0.29
N ALA A 244 7.00 -3.02 -0.41
CA ALA A 244 5.90 -3.35 -1.32
C ALA A 244 6.44 -3.49 -2.74
N MET A 245 7.00 -4.65 -3.07
CA MET A 245 7.61 -4.91 -4.37
C MET A 245 6.57 -4.84 -5.48
N GLN A 246 6.85 -4.10 -6.56
CA GLN A 246 6.06 -4.11 -7.78
C GLN A 246 6.14 -5.50 -8.42
N ASP A 247 5.01 -6.04 -8.87
CA ASP A 247 4.94 -7.41 -9.35
C ASP A 247 5.51 -7.58 -10.77
N GLY A 248 5.55 -6.52 -11.55
CA GLY A 248 6.06 -6.52 -12.92
C GLY A 248 5.00 -6.78 -13.99
N ALA A 249 3.71 -6.72 -13.64
CA ALA A 249 2.61 -6.83 -14.60
C ALA A 249 2.67 -5.73 -15.67
N GLY A 250 3.01 -4.50 -15.28
CA GLY A 250 3.25 -3.37 -16.20
C GLY A 250 4.43 -3.55 -17.17
N ARG A 251 5.21 -4.63 -17.03
CA ARG A 251 6.23 -5.08 -17.99
C ARG A 251 5.81 -6.33 -18.75
N ASP A 252 4.53 -6.71 -18.65
CA ASP A 252 3.96 -7.93 -19.24
C ASP A 252 4.71 -9.22 -18.81
N TYR A 253 5.28 -9.24 -17.61
CA TYR A 253 5.88 -10.44 -17.07
C TYR A 253 4.79 -11.46 -16.72
N ASP A 254 5.06 -12.73 -16.97
CA ASP A 254 4.12 -13.80 -16.67
C ASP A 254 4.11 -14.15 -15.15
N ALA A 255 3.03 -14.78 -14.72
CA ALA A 255 2.81 -15.15 -13.31
C ALA A 255 3.96 -16.01 -12.72
N GLY A 256 4.64 -16.84 -13.52
CA GLY A 256 5.80 -17.61 -13.07
C GLY A 256 7.01 -16.71 -12.77
N THR A 257 7.23 -15.70 -13.59
CA THR A 257 8.25 -14.67 -13.37
C THR A 257 7.94 -13.87 -12.10
N LEU A 258 6.70 -13.41 -11.93
CA LEU A 258 6.27 -12.68 -10.74
C LEU A 258 6.56 -13.48 -9.47
N ARG A 259 6.14 -14.73 -9.43
CA ARG A 259 6.39 -15.65 -8.29
C ARG A 259 7.87 -15.80 -7.98
N LEU A 260 8.69 -16.08 -9.01
CA LEU A 260 10.12 -16.32 -8.84
C LEU A 260 10.82 -15.13 -8.17
N TRP A 261 10.57 -13.91 -8.65
CA TRP A 261 11.19 -12.71 -8.12
C TRP A 261 10.69 -12.37 -6.72
N GLN A 262 9.38 -12.55 -6.49
CA GLN A 262 8.77 -12.31 -5.18
C GLN A 262 9.30 -13.29 -4.12
N ASP A 263 9.38 -14.58 -4.44
CA ASP A 263 9.89 -15.60 -3.51
C ASP A 263 11.36 -15.32 -3.13
N ALA A 264 12.18 -14.88 -4.07
CA ALA A 264 13.57 -14.50 -3.81
C ALA A 264 13.68 -13.30 -2.86
N VAL A 265 12.88 -12.25 -3.10
CA VAL A 265 12.84 -11.06 -2.23
C VAL A 265 12.31 -11.42 -0.85
N TYR A 266 11.25 -12.21 -0.75
CA TYR A 266 10.72 -12.65 0.54
C TYR A 266 11.74 -13.47 1.33
N ALA A 267 12.43 -14.41 0.67
CA ALA A 267 13.47 -15.23 1.30
C ALA A 267 14.66 -14.39 1.83
N ALA A 268 15.06 -13.34 1.09
CA ALA A 268 16.21 -12.51 1.47
C ALA A 268 15.87 -11.40 2.49
N CYS A 269 14.66 -10.86 2.45
CA CYS A 269 14.28 -9.64 3.16
C CYS A 269 13.22 -9.86 4.25
N GLY A 270 12.41 -10.91 4.19
CA GLY A 270 11.22 -11.11 5.02
C GLY A 270 11.46 -11.18 6.52
N ASP A 271 12.68 -11.55 6.96
CA ASP A 271 13.06 -11.50 8.37
C ASP A 271 13.46 -10.10 8.87
N MET A 272 13.75 -9.18 7.96
CA MET A 272 14.26 -7.84 8.27
C MET A 272 13.20 -6.75 8.16
N ILE A 273 12.27 -6.90 7.23
CA ILE A 273 11.23 -5.92 6.89
C ILE A 273 9.92 -6.64 6.59
N THR A 274 8.79 -5.95 6.72
CA THR A 274 7.51 -6.49 6.26
C THR A 274 7.45 -6.43 4.73
N VAL A 275 7.31 -7.58 4.07
CA VAL A 275 7.21 -7.65 2.60
C VAL A 275 5.73 -7.67 2.20
N TRP A 276 5.35 -6.76 1.31
CA TRP A 276 4.06 -6.67 0.64
C TRP A 276 4.24 -6.79 -0.87
N ILE A 277 3.14 -6.94 -1.59
CA ILE A 277 3.09 -6.93 -3.05
C ILE A 277 2.37 -5.67 -3.51
N ASN A 278 2.97 -4.94 -4.45
CA ASN A 278 2.30 -3.91 -5.20
C ASN A 278 1.88 -4.49 -6.56
N ASN A 279 0.62 -4.92 -6.67
CA ASN A 279 0.08 -5.42 -7.94
C ASN A 279 -0.17 -4.23 -8.86
N GLU A 280 0.52 -4.22 -9.99
CA GLU A 280 0.28 -3.26 -11.06
C GLU A 280 -1.01 -3.63 -11.79
N THR A 281 -1.82 -2.64 -12.11
CA THR A 281 -3.17 -2.82 -12.69
C THR A 281 -3.21 -2.47 -14.17
N PHE A 282 -2.06 -2.44 -14.82
CA PHE A 282 -1.87 -2.00 -16.20
C PHE A 282 -0.84 -2.87 -16.93
N THR A 283 -0.91 -2.86 -18.23
CA THR A 283 0.01 -3.51 -19.17
C THR A 283 1.13 -2.55 -19.61
N SER A 284 2.11 -3.05 -20.36
CA SER A 284 3.25 -2.24 -20.84
C SER A 284 2.85 -1.05 -21.73
N ASP A 285 1.64 -1.05 -22.28
CA ASP A 285 1.05 0.06 -23.04
C ASP A 285 0.12 0.95 -22.19
N TYR A 286 0.13 0.77 -20.86
CA TYR A 286 -0.70 1.47 -19.88
C TYR A 286 -2.22 1.22 -20.03
N SER A 287 -2.63 0.15 -20.69
CA SER A 287 -4.02 -0.30 -20.69
C SER A 287 -4.36 -1.01 -19.37
N PRO A 288 -5.61 -0.90 -18.88
CA PRO A 288 -6.01 -1.62 -17.67
C PRO A 288 -5.87 -3.13 -17.82
N LEU A 289 -5.36 -3.83 -16.81
CA LEU A 289 -5.36 -5.29 -16.77
C LEU A 289 -6.80 -5.83 -16.74
N SER A 290 -7.02 -6.97 -17.40
CA SER A 290 -8.26 -7.71 -17.21
C SER A 290 -8.33 -8.30 -15.79
N ALA A 291 -9.55 -8.49 -15.28
CA ALA A 291 -9.77 -9.11 -13.97
C ALA A 291 -9.13 -10.52 -13.88
N ASP A 292 -9.19 -11.32 -14.94
CA ASP A 292 -8.58 -12.65 -14.99
C ASP A 292 -7.06 -12.59 -14.88
N ARG A 293 -6.43 -11.62 -15.54
CA ARG A 293 -4.98 -11.41 -15.46
C ARG A 293 -4.59 -10.96 -14.06
N LEU A 294 -5.29 -9.98 -13.48
CA LEU A 294 -5.02 -9.52 -12.12
C LEU A 294 -5.19 -10.65 -11.09
N ARG A 295 -6.21 -11.52 -11.29
CA ARG A 295 -6.39 -12.71 -10.46
C ARG A 295 -5.18 -13.66 -10.53
N ALA A 296 -4.70 -13.93 -11.74
CA ALA A 296 -3.54 -14.81 -11.94
C ALA A 296 -2.27 -14.24 -11.29
N ASP A 297 -2.02 -12.94 -11.45
CA ASP A 297 -0.86 -12.25 -10.87
C ASP A 297 -0.94 -12.20 -9.34
N TYR A 298 -2.12 -11.89 -8.80
CA TYR A 298 -2.39 -11.94 -7.36
C TYR A 298 -2.09 -13.33 -6.77
N LEU A 299 -2.65 -14.40 -7.35
CA LEU A 299 -2.44 -15.77 -6.87
C LEU A 299 -0.97 -16.22 -7.01
N ALA A 300 -0.27 -15.77 -8.04
CA ALA A 300 1.14 -16.08 -8.21
C ALA A 300 2.00 -15.52 -7.07
N THR A 301 1.61 -14.41 -6.48
CA THR A 301 2.37 -13.67 -5.46
C THR A 301 1.75 -13.74 -4.06
N SER A 302 0.65 -14.46 -3.87
CA SER A 302 -0.13 -14.49 -2.62
C SER A 302 0.57 -15.14 -1.42
N SER A 303 1.69 -15.84 -1.62
CA SER A 303 2.46 -16.48 -0.54
C SER A 303 3.27 -15.51 0.33
N ALA A 304 3.42 -14.26 -0.07
CA ALA A 304 4.40 -13.34 0.50
C ALA A 304 3.83 -12.22 1.39
N GLY A 305 2.53 -12.16 1.62
CA GLY A 305 1.95 -11.15 2.51
C GLY A 305 0.81 -10.36 1.91
N ARG A 306 0.62 -9.11 2.38
CA ARG A 306 -0.49 -8.27 1.92
C ARG A 306 -0.24 -7.71 0.54
N HIS A 307 -1.34 -7.44 -0.14
CA HIS A 307 -1.35 -6.84 -1.47
C HIS A 307 -1.86 -5.41 -1.42
N ILE A 308 -1.29 -4.57 -2.27
CA ILE A 308 -1.76 -3.21 -2.58
C ILE A 308 -1.86 -3.07 -4.10
N LEU A 309 -2.55 -2.05 -4.58
CA LEU A 309 -2.75 -1.81 -6.01
C LEU A 309 -2.10 -0.51 -6.50
N PHE A 310 -1.50 -0.56 -7.67
CA PHE A 310 -1.17 0.61 -8.45
C PHE A 310 -1.90 0.56 -9.79
N SER A 311 -3.08 1.17 -9.99
CA SER A 311 -3.93 1.77 -8.96
C SER A 311 -5.40 1.59 -9.33
N TRP A 312 -6.27 1.33 -8.35
CA TRP A 312 -7.70 1.21 -8.54
C TRP A 312 -8.34 2.49 -9.07
N ASN A 313 -7.97 3.63 -8.46
CA ASN A 313 -8.53 4.94 -8.80
C ASN A 313 -8.26 5.36 -10.26
N HIS A 314 -7.11 4.99 -10.79
CA HIS A 314 -6.74 5.37 -12.16
C HIS A 314 -7.28 4.41 -13.20
N TYR A 315 -7.25 3.09 -12.93
CA TYR A 315 -7.49 2.08 -13.97
C TYR A 315 -8.86 1.43 -13.92
N TYR A 316 -9.52 1.41 -12.74
CA TYR A 316 -10.80 0.71 -12.58
C TYR A 316 -11.96 1.61 -12.15
N HIS A 317 -11.80 2.45 -11.13
CA HIS A 317 -12.89 3.23 -10.58
C HIS A 317 -13.52 4.20 -11.59
N GLY A 318 -14.83 4.09 -11.80
CA GLY A 318 -15.56 4.87 -12.82
C GLY A 318 -15.21 4.49 -14.26
N LYS A 319 -14.56 3.34 -14.49
CA LYS A 319 -14.18 2.85 -15.82
C LYS A 319 -15.00 1.62 -16.23
N GLU A 320 -14.89 1.22 -17.48
CA GLU A 320 -15.60 0.06 -18.05
C GLU A 320 -15.29 -1.24 -17.27
N GLN A 321 -14.07 -1.38 -16.77
CA GLN A 321 -13.58 -2.57 -16.09
C GLN A 321 -14.00 -2.68 -14.62
N GLU A 322 -14.60 -1.65 -14.04
CA GLU A 322 -14.94 -1.60 -12.61
C GLU A 322 -15.84 -2.75 -12.17
N ALA A 323 -16.86 -3.08 -12.97
CA ALA A 323 -17.79 -4.17 -12.65
C ALA A 323 -17.07 -5.52 -12.58
N ALA A 324 -16.17 -5.81 -13.54
CA ALA A 324 -15.38 -7.04 -13.55
C ALA A 324 -14.39 -7.10 -12.37
N PHE A 325 -13.77 -5.96 -12.02
CA PHE A 325 -12.90 -5.85 -10.86
C PHE A 325 -13.67 -6.08 -9.56
N ASN A 326 -14.84 -5.47 -9.38
CA ASN A 326 -15.67 -5.68 -8.19
C ASN A 326 -16.13 -7.14 -8.08
N GLN A 327 -16.46 -7.79 -9.19
CA GLN A 327 -16.77 -9.23 -9.21
C GLN A 327 -15.55 -10.06 -8.79
N LEU A 328 -14.34 -9.70 -9.25
CA LEU A 328 -13.10 -10.35 -8.82
C LEU A 328 -12.91 -10.25 -7.30
N LEU A 329 -13.04 -9.05 -6.73
CA LEU A 329 -12.92 -8.84 -5.28
C LEU A 329 -13.88 -9.74 -4.50
N HIS A 330 -15.14 -9.82 -4.93
CA HIS A 330 -16.15 -10.66 -4.26
C HIS A 330 -15.86 -12.16 -4.38
N SER A 331 -15.32 -12.61 -5.51
CA SER A 331 -15.06 -14.03 -5.73
C SER A 331 -13.81 -14.53 -5.02
N MET A 332 -12.85 -13.65 -4.75
CA MET A 332 -11.58 -14.03 -4.11
C MET A 332 -11.55 -13.75 -2.60
N ALA A 333 -12.47 -12.95 -2.07
CA ALA A 333 -12.51 -12.62 -0.65
C ALA A 333 -12.84 -13.86 0.19
N GLY A 334 -11.90 -14.31 1.01
CA GLY A 334 -12.03 -15.52 1.83
C GLY A 334 -11.82 -16.84 1.09
N ASP A 335 -11.61 -16.82 -0.23
CA ASP A 335 -11.32 -18.01 -1.06
C ASP A 335 -9.86 -18.44 -0.85
N ILE A 336 -9.62 -19.19 0.20
CA ILE A 336 -8.28 -19.61 0.66
C ILE A 336 -7.71 -20.73 -0.20
N ASN A 337 -8.58 -21.62 -0.69
CA ASN A 337 -8.20 -22.76 -1.53
C ASN A 337 -8.17 -22.39 -3.03
N ALA A 338 -8.49 -21.14 -3.38
CA ALA A 338 -8.51 -20.59 -4.74
C ALA A 338 -9.42 -21.35 -5.73
N ASP A 339 -10.49 -22.00 -5.24
CA ASP A 339 -11.46 -22.71 -6.09
C ASP A 339 -12.53 -21.79 -6.72
N GLY A 340 -12.55 -20.51 -6.34
CA GLY A 340 -13.45 -19.48 -6.86
C GLY A 340 -14.71 -19.29 -6.01
N ALA A 341 -14.77 -19.91 -4.82
CA ALA A 341 -15.90 -19.78 -3.92
C ALA A 341 -15.42 -19.64 -2.47
N PHE A 342 -16.01 -18.72 -1.71
CA PHE A 342 -15.80 -18.70 -0.28
C PHE A 342 -16.84 -19.59 0.42
N ASP A 343 -16.41 -20.75 0.92
CA ASP A 343 -17.29 -21.72 1.56
C ASP A 343 -16.61 -22.51 2.71
N ALA A 344 -17.20 -23.65 3.11
CA ALA A 344 -16.64 -24.50 4.16
C ALA A 344 -15.29 -25.13 3.79
N GLY A 345 -14.96 -25.24 2.49
CA GLY A 345 -13.68 -25.73 1.98
C GLY A 345 -12.52 -24.85 2.43
N ASP A 346 -12.72 -23.53 2.45
CA ASP A 346 -11.72 -22.56 2.86
C ASP A 346 -11.39 -22.66 4.34
N THR A 347 -12.42 -22.75 5.18
CA THR A 347 -12.19 -22.95 6.62
C THR A 347 -11.54 -24.31 6.90
N ALA A 348 -11.83 -25.34 6.12
CA ALA A 348 -11.16 -26.63 6.22
C ALA A 348 -9.69 -26.57 5.75
N CYS A 349 -9.39 -25.77 4.72
CA CYS A 349 -8.03 -25.47 4.29
C CYS A 349 -7.23 -24.79 5.39
N LEU A 350 -7.78 -23.73 6.00
CA LEU A 350 -7.11 -23.02 7.09
C LEU A 350 -6.94 -23.91 8.35
N ILE A 351 -7.91 -24.74 8.70
CA ILE A 351 -7.78 -25.70 9.81
C ILE A 351 -6.61 -26.66 9.57
N ARG A 352 -6.47 -27.18 8.36
CA ARG A 352 -5.36 -28.07 8.01
C ARG A 352 -4.01 -27.36 8.10
N TRP A 353 -3.93 -26.15 7.59
CA TRP A 353 -2.73 -25.31 7.72
C TRP A 353 -2.34 -25.06 9.18
N LEU A 354 -3.30 -24.71 10.05
CA LEU A 354 -3.06 -24.47 11.47
C LEU A 354 -2.68 -25.75 12.24
N GLY A 355 -3.12 -26.90 11.76
CA GLY A 355 -2.84 -28.20 12.37
C GLY A 355 -1.61 -28.92 11.83
N SER A 356 -1.18 -28.59 10.62
CA SER A 356 -0.07 -29.24 9.92
C SER A 356 0.38 -28.35 8.76
N THR A 357 1.68 -28.16 8.61
CA THR A 357 2.24 -27.40 7.49
C THR A 357 2.17 -28.11 6.13
N ASP A 358 1.54 -29.28 6.07
CA ASP A 358 1.45 -30.10 4.84
C ASP A 358 0.42 -29.57 3.83
N CYS A 359 -0.38 -28.57 4.22
CA CYS A 359 -1.38 -27.93 3.36
C CYS A 359 -1.14 -26.44 3.35
N VAL A 360 -0.43 -25.92 2.36
CA VAL A 360 -0.24 -24.48 2.17
C VAL A 360 -1.47 -23.90 1.47
N PRO A 361 -2.11 -22.84 2.01
CA PRO A 361 -3.17 -22.13 1.32
C PRO A 361 -2.69 -21.58 -0.03
N GLU A 362 -3.46 -21.80 -1.10
CA GLU A 362 -3.13 -21.24 -2.43
C GLU A 362 -3.33 -19.73 -2.45
N ASN A 363 -4.30 -19.22 -1.70
CA ASN A 363 -4.56 -17.80 -1.49
C ASN A 363 -4.38 -17.45 -0.01
N TRP A 364 -3.13 -17.35 0.40
CA TRP A 364 -2.75 -17.08 1.80
C TRP A 364 -3.36 -15.78 2.34
N SER A 365 -3.30 -14.71 1.52
CA SER A 365 -3.79 -13.39 1.91
C SER A 365 -5.29 -13.34 2.17
N ALA A 366 -6.08 -14.15 1.46
CA ALA A 366 -7.52 -14.27 1.71
C ALA A 366 -7.83 -14.95 3.06
N GLY A 367 -6.86 -15.65 3.62
CA GLY A 367 -6.95 -16.28 4.95
C GLY A 367 -6.66 -15.32 6.11
N ASP A 368 -5.92 -14.23 5.89
CA ASP A 368 -5.57 -13.21 6.92
C ASP A 368 -6.76 -12.26 7.15
N ALA A 369 -7.80 -12.80 7.75
CA ALA A 369 -9.09 -12.12 7.91
C ALA A 369 -9.04 -10.92 8.87
N ASP A 370 -8.15 -10.94 9.85
CA ASP A 370 -7.95 -9.81 10.79
C ASP A 370 -6.89 -8.81 10.31
N GLY A 371 -6.18 -9.15 9.23
CA GLY A 371 -5.14 -8.31 8.66
C GLY A 371 -3.89 -8.20 9.52
N SER A 372 -3.62 -9.18 10.36
CA SER A 372 -2.46 -9.20 11.26
C SER A 372 -1.14 -9.55 10.56
N GLY A 373 -1.20 -10.06 9.33
CA GLY A 373 -0.05 -10.60 8.60
C GLY A 373 0.34 -12.00 9.06
N THR A 374 -0.53 -12.71 9.78
CA THR A 374 -0.25 -14.05 10.32
C THR A 374 -1.51 -14.90 10.30
N LEU A 375 -1.52 -16.03 9.60
CA LEU A 375 -2.64 -16.95 9.67
C LEU A 375 -2.67 -17.67 11.02
N ASN A 376 -3.77 -17.48 11.76
CA ASN A 376 -3.94 -18.04 13.10
C ASN A 376 -5.42 -18.35 13.44
N ALA A 377 -5.70 -18.71 14.68
CA ALA A 377 -7.05 -19.07 15.13
C ALA A 377 -8.04 -17.89 15.14
N ALA A 378 -7.56 -16.63 15.18
CA ALA A 378 -8.42 -15.47 15.10
C ALA A 378 -9.04 -15.36 13.70
N ASP A 379 -8.23 -15.56 12.64
CA ASP A 379 -8.69 -15.59 11.25
C ASP A 379 -9.73 -16.67 11.03
N LEU A 380 -9.46 -17.89 11.50
CA LEU A 380 -10.42 -18.99 11.41
C LEU A 380 -11.75 -18.65 12.08
N THR A 381 -11.70 -17.93 13.19
CA THR A 381 -12.90 -17.49 13.91
C THR A 381 -13.70 -16.48 13.11
N LEU A 382 -13.01 -15.50 12.52
CA LEU A 382 -13.62 -14.49 11.65
C LEU A 382 -14.23 -15.13 10.41
N LEU A 383 -13.48 -15.96 9.68
CA LEU A 383 -13.97 -16.68 8.50
C LEU A 383 -15.23 -17.49 8.78
N LYS A 384 -15.27 -18.25 9.90
CA LYS A 384 -16.47 -18.98 10.30
C LYS A 384 -17.66 -18.05 10.59
N ARG A 385 -17.43 -16.91 11.21
CA ARG A 385 -18.50 -15.92 11.46
C ARG A 385 -19.08 -15.38 10.15
N TYR A 386 -18.24 -15.07 9.19
CA TYR A 386 -18.68 -14.58 7.88
C TYR A 386 -19.46 -15.64 7.11
N LEU A 387 -19.01 -16.91 7.12
CA LEU A 387 -19.76 -18.01 6.50
C LEU A 387 -21.15 -18.25 7.12
N MET A 388 -21.31 -17.96 8.41
CA MET A 388 -22.61 -18.09 9.06
C MET A 388 -23.56 -16.92 8.77
N GLN A 389 -23.08 -15.85 8.19
CA GLN A 389 -23.84 -14.65 7.82
C GLN A 389 -24.29 -14.65 6.34
N LYS A 390 -23.68 -15.53 5.50
CA LYS A 390 -24.13 -15.82 4.14
C LYS A 390 -25.33 -16.75 4.15
#